data_378d82bb55a804435451780d70491467
#
_entry.id   378d82bb55a804435451780d70491467
#
_cell.length_a   1.000
_cell.length_b   1.000
_cell.length_c   1.000
_cell.angle_alpha   90.00
_cell.angle_beta   90.00
_cell.angle_gamma   90.00
#
_symmetry.space_group_name_H-M   'P 1'
#
loop_
_entity.id
_entity.type
_entity.pdbx_description
1 polymer ?
#
loop_
_entity_poly.entity_id
_entity_poly.type
_entity_poly.pdbx_seq_one_letter_code
_entity_poly.pdbx_strand_id
1 'polypeptide(L)'
;MKWLQTLQRHLPKHKYAIDAKQLGDHAVLAWSNLGYWKKNQSSYPEACQTLAIHLADRLQLKSNDRVLDLGCGQGASLLLWQQHYHVQQLCAVELQTECVQRIQHTLNSNIHIIQTSFLNLNSKLFSAPFDVVFCLDAAYHSDLNSFLRSTHSVLNSKGRIGFHYLMLSDAFLNLNRFEKFQLKMLLKAADVHLEHLQLEANLKHSIEAQGYQQVAIEDLSDAVLAGFSRYYHVHLVQQAAQNLDYFKIKMTAKLCQKLFEQGIVRYVQITAMKDNLK
;
A
#
# COMPACT_ATOMS: atom_id res chain seq x y z
N MET A 1 -18.92 -14.28 30.14
CA MET A 1 -18.04 -13.17 29.68
C MET A 1 -16.62 -13.58 29.23
N LYS A 2 -16.05 -14.70 29.66
CA LYS A 2 -14.71 -15.17 29.20
C LYS A 2 -14.65 -15.54 27.71
N TRP A 3 -15.70 -16.07 27.10
CA TRP A 3 -15.74 -16.43 25.68
C TRP A 3 -15.69 -15.22 24.73
N LEU A 4 -16.27 -14.07 25.12
CA LEU A 4 -16.17 -12.82 24.36
C LEU A 4 -14.73 -12.26 24.33
N GLN A 5 -14.00 -12.43 25.43
CA GLN A 5 -12.57 -12.05 25.49
C GLN A 5 -11.69 -12.97 24.63
N THR A 6 -12.05 -14.25 24.51
CA THR A 6 -11.34 -15.20 23.64
C THR A 6 -11.60 -14.92 22.16
N LEU A 7 -12.85 -14.54 21.79
CA LEU A 7 -13.19 -14.10 20.43
C LEU A 7 -12.48 -12.78 20.04
N GLN A 8 -12.35 -11.84 20.98
CA GLN A 8 -11.61 -10.60 20.75
C GLN A 8 -10.10 -10.79 20.57
N ARG A 9 -9.52 -11.88 21.12
CA ARG A 9 -8.10 -12.23 20.92
C ARG A 9 -7.79 -12.81 19.54
N HIS A 10 -8.78 -13.31 18.82
CA HIS A 10 -8.64 -13.97 17.51
C HIS A 10 -9.17 -13.15 16.36
N LEU A 11 -9.80 -12.00 16.62
CA LEU A 11 -10.13 -11.03 15.56
C LEU A 11 -8.82 -10.28 15.24
N PRO A 12 -8.38 -10.28 13.98
CA PRO A 12 -7.26 -9.42 13.60
C PRO A 12 -7.63 -7.99 14.00
N LYS A 13 -6.81 -7.37 14.84
CA LYS A 13 -7.03 -6.01 15.36
C LYS A 13 -7.05 -4.95 14.26
N HIS A 14 -6.68 -5.32 13.05
CA HIS A 14 -6.70 -4.46 11.89
C HIS A 14 -7.73 -4.94 10.87
N LYS A 15 -8.56 -4.01 10.43
CA LYS A 15 -9.67 -4.22 9.50
C LYS A 15 -9.22 -4.75 8.12
N TYR A 16 -7.95 -4.53 7.77
CA TYR A 16 -7.33 -4.80 6.46
C TYR A 16 -6.36 -5.97 6.42
N ALA A 17 -6.09 -6.63 7.54
CA ALA A 17 -5.23 -7.80 7.54
C ALA A 17 -5.90 -8.92 6.72
N ILE A 18 -5.48 -9.06 5.46
CA ILE A 18 -5.77 -10.21 4.63
C ILE A 18 -4.89 -11.36 5.12
N ASP A 19 -5.46 -12.54 5.34
CA ASP A 19 -4.65 -13.72 5.62
C ASP A 19 -3.95 -14.17 4.32
N ALA A 20 -2.67 -13.79 4.19
CA ALA A 20 -1.86 -14.10 3.03
C ALA A 20 -1.75 -15.60 2.74
N LYS A 21 -1.85 -16.46 3.76
CA LYS A 21 -1.84 -17.93 3.60
C LYS A 21 -2.99 -18.43 2.76
N GLN A 22 -4.17 -17.83 2.90
CA GLN A 22 -5.34 -18.17 2.07
C GLN A 22 -5.18 -17.72 0.62
N LEU A 23 -4.28 -16.78 0.36
CA LEU A 23 -3.87 -16.33 -0.97
C LEU A 23 -2.67 -17.11 -1.51
N GLY A 24 -2.20 -18.14 -0.79
CA GLY A 24 -1.06 -18.97 -1.22
C GLY A 24 0.31 -18.43 -0.80
N ASP A 25 0.39 -17.41 0.05
CA ASP A 25 1.66 -16.94 0.62
C ASP A 25 1.88 -17.52 2.02
N HIS A 26 2.73 -18.54 2.11
CA HIS A 26 3.08 -19.22 3.35
C HIS A 26 4.39 -18.74 3.98
N ALA A 27 4.99 -17.66 3.45
CA ALA A 27 6.22 -17.10 4.00
C ALA A 27 6.02 -16.54 5.42
N VAL A 28 7.09 -16.54 6.21
CA VAL A 28 7.07 -15.94 7.57
C VAL A 28 6.84 -14.44 7.47
N LEU A 29 7.52 -13.78 6.53
CA LEU A 29 7.28 -12.39 6.14
C LEU A 29 6.50 -12.41 4.83
N ALA A 30 5.18 -12.46 4.93
CA ALA A 30 4.28 -12.58 3.79
C ALA A 30 3.96 -11.22 3.16
N TRP A 31 3.49 -11.23 1.94
CA TRP A 31 2.94 -10.06 1.26
C TRP A 31 1.53 -9.71 1.76
N SER A 32 1.16 -8.43 1.63
CA SER A 32 -0.17 -7.94 2.03
C SER A 32 -0.76 -6.91 1.07
N ASN A 33 -0.17 -6.73 -0.13
CA ASN A 33 -0.69 -5.85 -1.17
C ASN A 33 -1.57 -6.59 -2.19
N LEU A 34 -2.24 -5.87 -3.11
CA LEU A 34 -3.14 -6.46 -4.11
C LEU A 34 -2.43 -7.13 -5.29
N GLY A 35 -1.11 -6.92 -5.46
CA GLY A 35 -0.31 -7.47 -6.53
C GLY A 35 -0.49 -6.78 -7.88
N TYR A 36 0.54 -6.89 -8.73
CA TYR A 36 0.52 -6.51 -10.15
C TYR A 36 0.45 -7.80 -10.99
N TRP A 37 -0.70 -8.06 -11.61
CA TRP A 37 -1.01 -9.30 -12.29
C TRP A 37 -0.73 -9.22 -13.77
N LYS A 38 0.34 -9.88 -14.23
CA LYS A 38 0.62 -10.10 -15.65
C LYS A 38 -0.28 -11.22 -16.21
N LYS A 39 -0.47 -11.26 -17.52
CA LYS A 39 -1.39 -12.24 -18.18
C LYS A 39 -1.18 -13.71 -17.77
N ASN A 40 0.04 -14.11 -17.46
CA ASN A 40 0.39 -15.50 -17.13
C ASN A 40 0.76 -15.68 -15.65
N GLN A 41 0.46 -14.74 -14.78
CA GLN A 41 0.82 -14.81 -13.38
C GLN A 41 -0.26 -15.53 -12.58
N SER A 42 0.10 -16.65 -11.95
CA SER A 42 -0.82 -17.51 -11.20
C SER A 42 -0.55 -17.51 -9.68
N SER A 43 0.51 -16.83 -9.21
CA SER A 43 0.94 -16.84 -7.82
C SER A 43 0.76 -15.46 -7.19
N TYR A 44 0.07 -15.42 -6.04
CA TYR A 44 -0.12 -14.18 -5.29
C TYR A 44 1.19 -13.55 -4.81
N PRO A 45 2.16 -14.30 -4.22
CA PRO A 45 3.44 -13.71 -3.82
C PRO A 45 4.20 -13.06 -4.98
N GLU A 46 4.22 -13.71 -6.16
CA GLU A 46 4.88 -13.15 -7.34
C GLU A 46 4.20 -11.87 -7.85
N ALA A 47 2.86 -11.82 -7.82
CA ALA A 47 2.14 -10.62 -8.21
C ALA A 47 2.43 -9.46 -7.24
N CYS A 48 2.47 -9.73 -5.94
CA CYS A 48 2.82 -8.75 -4.92
C CYS A 48 4.26 -8.25 -5.06
N GLN A 49 5.20 -9.16 -5.29
CA GLN A 49 6.59 -8.83 -5.56
C GLN A 49 6.73 -8.00 -6.85
N THR A 50 5.99 -8.35 -7.91
CA THR A 50 5.99 -7.59 -9.17
C THR A 50 5.52 -6.14 -8.97
N LEU A 51 4.49 -5.91 -8.13
CA LEU A 51 4.03 -4.56 -7.80
C LEU A 51 5.13 -3.74 -7.11
N ALA A 52 5.85 -4.35 -6.16
CA ALA A 52 6.95 -3.71 -5.46
C ALA A 52 8.14 -3.40 -6.39
N ILE A 53 8.54 -4.35 -7.23
CA ILE A 53 9.60 -4.17 -8.24
C ILE A 53 9.22 -3.05 -9.21
N HIS A 54 7.98 -3.03 -9.70
CA HIS A 54 7.51 -2.00 -10.62
C HIS A 54 7.69 -0.59 -10.04
N LEU A 55 7.37 -0.40 -8.76
CA LEU A 55 7.58 0.89 -8.08
C LEU A 55 9.06 1.21 -7.87
N ALA A 56 9.87 0.22 -7.46
CA ALA A 56 11.31 0.38 -7.23
C ALA A 56 12.07 0.76 -8.51
N ASP A 57 11.71 0.13 -9.64
CA ASP A 57 12.31 0.41 -10.94
C ASP A 57 11.98 1.85 -11.41
N ARG A 58 10.73 2.29 -11.21
CA ARG A 58 10.34 3.68 -11.51
C ARG A 58 11.08 4.71 -10.66
N LEU A 59 11.44 4.36 -9.43
CA LEU A 59 12.26 5.19 -8.55
C LEU A 59 13.77 5.01 -8.80
N GLN A 60 14.17 4.10 -9.69
CA GLN A 60 15.57 3.77 -9.95
C GLN A 60 16.33 3.47 -8.65
N LEU A 61 15.77 2.55 -7.84
CA LEU A 61 16.34 2.16 -6.56
C LEU A 61 17.76 1.63 -6.73
N LYS A 62 18.68 2.09 -5.87
CA LYS A 62 20.10 1.71 -5.86
C LYS A 62 20.47 1.07 -4.53
N SER A 63 21.49 0.22 -4.53
CA SER A 63 21.97 -0.46 -3.32
C SER A 63 22.55 0.48 -2.27
N ASN A 64 23.04 1.64 -2.66
CA ASN A 64 23.58 2.67 -1.77
C ASN A 64 22.54 3.72 -1.33
N ASP A 65 21.29 3.64 -1.80
CA ASP A 65 20.22 4.50 -1.30
C ASP A 65 19.91 4.18 0.17
N ARG A 66 19.64 5.21 0.96
CA ARG A 66 19.04 5.08 2.28
C ARG A 66 17.53 5.02 2.12
N VAL A 67 16.93 3.87 2.44
CA VAL A 67 15.53 3.54 2.14
C VAL A 67 14.66 3.56 3.39
N LEU A 68 13.47 4.11 3.27
CA LEU A 68 12.39 4.01 4.26
C LEU A 68 11.16 3.36 3.64
N ASP A 69 10.70 2.26 4.23
CA ASP A 69 9.48 1.55 3.82
C ASP A 69 8.35 1.83 4.82
N LEU A 70 7.28 2.46 4.35
CA LEU A 70 6.17 2.94 5.16
C LEU A 70 4.96 2.02 5.04
N GLY A 71 4.48 1.54 6.20
CA GLY A 71 3.39 0.56 6.23
C GLY A 71 3.84 -0.76 5.62
N CYS A 72 5.03 -1.23 5.99
CA CYS A 72 5.64 -2.43 5.42
C CYS A 72 4.88 -3.74 5.72
N GLY A 73 3.80 -3.68 6.49
CA GLY A 73 2.93 -4.81 6.83
C GLY A 73 3.70 -5.95 7.45
N GLN A 74 3.62 -7.14 6.84
CA GLN A 74 4.30 -8.34 7.36
C GLN A 74 5.80 -8.41 7.00
N GLY A 75 6.33 -7.44 6.22
CA GLY A 75 7.77 -7.27 5.99
C GLY A 75 8.33 -7.95 4.74
N ALA A 76 7.51 -8.50 3.83
CA ALA A 76 8.00 -9.12 2.60
C ALA A 76 8.79 -8.15 1.71
N SER A 77 8.36 -6.89 1.63
CA SER A 77 9.08 -5.83 0.90
C SER A 77 10.49 -5.60 1.44
N LEU A 78 10.69 -5.70 2.75
CA LEU A 78 12.00 -5.51 3.37
C LEU A 78 13.01 -6.56 2.90
N LEU A 79 12.56 -7.82 2.76
CA LEU A 79 13.40 -8.88 2.17
C LEU A 79 13.73 -8.58 0.71
N LEU A 80 12.76 -8.10 -0.06
CA LEU A 80 12.97 -7.73 -1.47
C LEU A 80 14.03 -6.62 -1.59
N TRP A 81 13.94 -5.57 -0.79
CA TRP A 81 14.91 -4.48 -0.80
C TRP A 81 16.33 -4.95 -0.47
N GLN A 82 16.46 -5.84 0.53
CA GLN A 82 17.76 -6.37 0.93
C GLN A 82 18.32 -7.40 -0.07
N GLN A 83 17.50 -8.35 -0.50
CA GLN A 83 18.00 -9.51 -1.25
C GLN A 83 18.11 -9.25 -2.76
N HIS A 84 17.16 -8.51 -3.34
CA HIS A 84 17.11 -8.25 -4.77
C HIS A 84 17.83 -6.95 -5.15
N TYR A 85 17.59 -5.87 -4.39
CA TYR A 85 18.21 -4.56 -4.66
C TYR A 85 19.51 -4.33 -3.87
N HIS A 86 19.84 -5.23 -2.94
CA HIS A 86 21.04 -5.14 -2.09
C HIS A 86 21.13 -3.82 -1.30
N VAL A 87 19.98 -3.29 -0.88
CA VAL A 87 19.91 -2.06 -0.08
C VAL A 87 20.61 -2.26 1.25
N GLN A 88 21.59 -1.41 1.53
CA GLN A 88 22.44 -1.51 2.73
C GLN A 88 21.86 -0.76 3.93
N GLN A 89 21.14 0.33 3.69
CA GLN A 89 20.57 1.19 4.73
C GLN A 89 19.03 1.19 4.61
N LEU A 90 18.40 0.31 5.38
CA LEU A 90 16.95 0.10 5.33
C LEU A 90 16.33 0.36 6.70
N CYS A 91 15.35 1.27 6.71
CA CYS A 91 14.45 1.51 7.83
C CYS A 91 13.01 1.19 7.43
N ALA A 92 12.18 0.86 8.40
CA ALA A 92 10.77 0.60 8.19
C ALA A 92 9.89 1.26 9.26
N VAL A 93 8.67 1.56 8.88
CA VAL A 93 7.63 2.06 9.80
C VAL A 93 6.38 1.21 9.61
N GLU A 94 5.86 0.69 10.72
CA GLU A 94 4.63 -0.09 10.74
C GLU A 94 3.82 0.24 12.00
N LEU A 95 2.50 0.29 11.85
CA LEU A 95 1.60 0.63 12.95
C LEU A 95 1.26 -0.58 13.82
N GLN A 96 1.18 -1.77 13.22
CA GLN A 96 0.71 -3.00 13.87
C GLN A 96 1.82 -3.65 14.69
N THR A 97 1.60 -3.76 16.00
CA THR A 97 2.55 -4.37 16.95
C THR A 97 2.97 -5.77 16.52
N GLU A 98 2.02 -6.61 16.10
CA GLU A 98 2.26 -7.99 15.70
C GLU A 98 3.17 -8.10 14.47
N CYS A 99 3.04 -7.17 13.51
CA CYS A 99 3.91 -7.08 12.34
C CYS A 99 5.31 -6.65 12.72
N VAL A 100 5.43 -5.60 13.55
CA VAL A 100 6.72 -5.10 14.05
C VAL A 100 7.48 -6.20 14.79
N GLN A 101 6.83 -6.89 15.74
CA GLN A 101 7.44 -7.98 16.50
C GLN A 101 7.89 -9.14 15.61
N ARG A 102 7.08 -9.51 14.62
CA ARG A 102 7.43 -10.56 13.65
C ARG A 102 8.66 -10.20 12.84
N ILE A 103 8.71 -8.96 12.33
CA ILE A 103 9.85 -8.46 11.55
C ILE A 103 11.12 -8.45 12.41
N GLN A 104 11.05 -7.91 13.63
CA GLN A 104 12.17 -7.86 14.55
C GLN A 104 12.70 -9.26 14.90
N HIS A 105 11.79 -10.22 15.11
CA HIS A 105 12.19 -11.61 15.42
C HIS A 105 12.81 -12.32 14.20
N THR A 106 12.34 -12.02 12.98
CA THR A 106 12.77 -12.75 11.77
C THR A 106 14.02 -12.15 11.14
N LEU A 107 14.14 -10.82 11.10
CA LEU A 107 15.22 -10.11 10.39
C LEU A 107 16.36 -9.67 11.33
N ASN A 108 16.25 -9.99 12.66
CA ASN A 108 17.24 -9.60 13.67
C ASN A 108 17.54 -8.09 13.63
N SER A 109 18.76 -7.68 14.03
CA SER A 109 19.17 -6.28 14.18
C SER A 109 19.50 -5.54 12.85
N ASN A 110 19.30 -6.19 11.69
CA ASN A 110 19.77 -5.62 10.41
C ASN A 110 18.84 -4.56 9.82
N ILE A 111 17.61 -4.42 10.35
CA ILE A 111 16.65 -3.42 9.90
C ILE A 111 16.13 -2.64 11.10
N HIS A 112 16.21 -1.32 11.01
CA HIS A 112 15.62 -0.44 12.01
C HIS A 112 14.13 -0.26 11.71
N ILE A 113 13.26 -0.92 12.48
CA ILE A 113 11.80 -0.77 12.39
C ILE A 113 11.26 0.02 13.57
N ILE A 114 10.41 1.01 13.28
CA ILE A 114 9.74 1.86 14.27
C ILE A 114 8.25 1.59 14.25
N GLN A 115 7.69 1.30 15.44
CA GLN A 115 6.24 1.17 15.60
C GLN A 115 5.61 2.55 15.74
N THR A 116 5.11 3.09 14.63
CA THR A 116 4.38 4.37 14.62
C THR A 116 3.52 4.49 13.37
N SER A 117 2.63 5.50 13.34
CA SER A 117 1.94 5.89 12.12
C SER A 117 2.91 6.63 11.19
N PHE A 118 2.88 6.33 9.90
CA PHE A 118 3.63 7.08 8.90
C PHE A 118 3.14 8.55 8.76
N LEU A 119 2.05 8.92 9.37
CA LEU A 119 1.61 10.33 9.48
C LEU A 119 2.34 11.11 10.57
N ASN A 120 3.07 10.44 11.45
CA ASN A 120 3.78 11.03 12.59
C ASN A 120 5.30 11.06 12.41
N LEU A 121 5.79 10.97 11.16
CA LEU A 121 7.20 11.03 10.89
C LEU A 121 7.77 12.42 11.19
N ASN A 122 8.99 12.43 11.70
CA ASN A 122 9.79 13.64 11.86
C ASN A 122 11.28 13.28 11.85
N SER A 123 12.14 14.25 11.58
CA SER A 123 13.58 14.04 11.47
C SER A 123 14.25 13.50 12.73
N LYS A 124 13.65 13.66 13.92
CA LYS A 124 14.21 13.18 15.19
C LYS A 124 14.08 11.67 15.37
N LEU A 125 13.20 11.01 14.61
CA LEU A 125 13.02 9.57 14.67
C LEU A 125 14.17 8.79 14.01
N PHE A 126 14.98 9.46 13.18
CA PHE A 126 16.00 8.82 12.35
C PHE A 126 17.34 9.54 12.50
N SER A 127 18.43 8.80 12.36
CA SER A 127 19.80 9.35 12.44
C SER A 127 20.18 10.22 11.25
N ALA A 128 19.53 10.05 10.11
CA ALA A 128 19.71 10.84 8.89
C ALA A 128 18.46 10.73 8.00
N PRO A 129 18.24 11.66 7.07
CA PRO A 129 17.13 11.60 6.10
C PRO A 129 17.35 10.51 5.06
N PHE A 130 16.33 10.24 4.24
CA PHE A 130 16.27 9.13 3.29
C PHE A 130 16.39 9.61 1.83
N ASP A 131 16.99 8.76 0.98
CA ASP A 131 17.09 8.99 -0.46
C ASP A 131 15.85 8.48 -1.18
N VAL A 132 15.23 7.41 -0.64
CA VAL A 132 14.00 6.83 -1.19
C VAL A 132 13.03 6.49 -0.08
N VAL A 133 11.77 6.88 -0.27
CA VAL A 133 10.63 6.49 0.58
C VAL A 133 9.64 5.70 -0.25
N PHE A 134 9.29 4.51 0.23
CA PHE A 134 8.23 3.66 -0.32
C PHE A 134 6.99 3.66 0.57
N CYS A 135 5.80 3.58 -0.03
CA CYS A 135 4.57 3.21 0.65
C CYS A 135 3.73 2.31 -0.28
N LEU A 136 3.89 1.00 -0.12
CA LEU A 136 3.23 -0.01 -0.94
C LEU A 136 1.81 -0.25 -0.44
N ASP A 137 0.82 0.08 -1.28
CA ASP A 137 -0.59 -0.27 -1.07
C ASP A 137 -1.20 0.16 0.29
N ALA A 138 -0.73 1.29 0.85
CA ALA A 138 -1.14 1.76 2.17
C ALA A 138 -1.52 3.25 2.26
N ALA A 139 -0.96 4.12 1.40
CA ALA A 139 -1.14 5.57 1.52
C ALA A 139 -2.60 6.04 1.38
N TYR A 140 -3.41 5.36 0.59
CA TYR A 140 -4.81 5.73 0.33
C TYR A 140 -5.76 5.55 1.54
N HIS A 141 -5.29 4.96 2.64
CA HIS A 141 -6.02 4.92 3.90
C HIS A 141 -5.89 6.21 4.73
N SER A 142 -5.14 7.20 4.22
CA SER A 142 -4.85 8.44 4.92
C SER A 142 -5.16 9.67 4.06
N ASP A 143 -5.21 10.84 4.73
CA ASP A 143 -5.21 12.13 4.03
C ASP A 143 -3.89 12.34 3.30
N LEU A 144 -3.99 12.59 1.99
CA LEU A 144 -2.82 12.76 1.12
C LEU A 144 -1.87 13.86 1.59
N ASN A 145 -2.42 15.02 1.95
CA ASN A 145 -1.58 16.17 2.35
C ASN A 145 -0.81 15.89 3.64
N SER A 146 -1.44 15.20 4.59
CA SER A 146 -0.79 14.77 5.84
C SER A 146 0.30 13.74 5.58
N PHE A 147 0.05 12.76 4.70
CA PHE A 147 1.03 11.79 4.25
C PHE A 147 2.23 12.47 3.57
N LEU A 148 2.00 13.36 2.61
CA LEU A 148 3.06 14.06 1.88
C LEU A 148 3.90 14.96 2.78
N ARG A 149 3.30 15.72 3.71
CA ARG A 149 4.04 16.53 4.69
C ARG A 149 4.92 15.67 5.58
N SER A 150 4.37 14.56 6.07
CA SER A 150 5.11 13.63 6.92
C SER A 150 6.33 13.06 6.20
N THR A 151 6.15 12.54 4.98
CA THR A 151 7.24 11.97 4.18
C THR A 151 8.26 13.02 3.74
N HIS A 152 7.82 14.25 3.41
CA HIS A 152 8.70 15.35 3.06
C HIS A 152 9.67 15.70 4.19
N SER A 153 9.24 15.59 5.46
CA SER A 153 10.06 15.92 6.63
C SER A 153 11.28 15.01 6.82
N VAL A 154 11.24 13.81 6.24
CA VAL A 154 12.29 12.78 6.40
C VAL A 154 13.07 12.49 5.11
N LEU A 155 12.68 13.06 3.98
CA LEU A 155 13.40 12.91 2.71
C LEU A 155 14.61 13.86 2.61
N ASN A 156 15.69 13.37 2.02
CA ASN A 156 16.81 14.19 1.55
C ASN A 156 16.35 15.21 0.50
N SER A 157 17.14 16.27 0.29
CA SER A 157 17.04 17.09 -0.90
C SER A 157 17.21 16.21 -2.15
N LYS A 158 16.31 16.33 -3.14
CA LYS A 158 16.19 15.42 -4.30
C LYS A 158 15.85 13.96 -3.94
N GLY A 159 15.46 13.68 -2.69
CA GLY A 159 14.97 12.37 -2.30
C GLY A 159 13.71 12.02 -3.08
N ARG A 160 13.54 10.74 -3.39
CA ARG A 160 12.46 10.20 -4.24
C ARG A 160 11.40 9.54 -3.38
N ILE A 161 10.14 9.75 -3.71
CA ILE A 161 9.02 9.04 -3.08
C ILE A 161 8.25 8.25 -4.12
N GLY A 162 7.84 7.03 -3.75
CA GLY A 162 6.92 6.21 -4.53
C GLY A 162 5.85 5.58 -3.65
N PHE A 163 4.61 5.69 -4.10
CA PHE A 163 3.49 5.13 -3.36
C PHE A 163 2.31 4.78 -4.27
N HIS A 164 1.45 3.90 -3.78
CA HIS A 164 0.17 3.59 -4.43
C HIS A 164 -0.95 4.40 -3.79
N TYR A 165 -1.87 4.89 -4.64
CA TYR A 165 -3.00 5.69 -4.20
C TYR A 165 -4.26 5.37 -5.00
N LEU A 166 -5.42 5.83 -4.50
CA LEU A 166 -6.66 5.79 -5.26
C LEU A 166 -7.00 7.19 -5.76
N MET A 167 -7.34 7.29 -7.05
CA MET A 167 -7.61 8.53 -7.76
C MET A 167 -9.00 8.51 -8.38
N LEU A 168 -9.70 9.63 -8.43
CA LEU A 168 -10.95 9.77 -9.16
C LEU A 168 -10.66 10.00 -10.64
N SER A 169 -11.43 9.35 -11.52
CA SER A 169 -11.47 9.68 -12.93
C SER A 169 -12.51 10.77 -13.21
N ASP A 170 -12.48 11.35 -14.40
CA ASP A 170 -13.47 12.37 -14.84
C ASP A 170 -14.91 11.84 -14.85
N ALA A 171 -15.11 10.51 -14.90
CA ALA A 171 -16.43 9.89 -14.76
C ALA A 171 -17.12 10.23 -13.43
N PHE A 172 -16.36 10.55 -12.38
CA PHE A 172 -16.90 11.00 -11.09
C PHE A 172 -17.70 12.30 -11.19
N LEU A 173 -17.35 13.19 -12.11
CA LEU A 173 -18.02 14.48 -12.30
C LEU A 173 -19.47 14.31 -12.75
N ASN A 174 -19.75 13.23 -13.49
CA ASN A 174 -21.06 12.91 -14.04
C ASN A 174 -21.99 12.19 -13.07
N LEU A 175 -21.50 11.78 -11.89
CA LEU A 175 -22.30 11.08 -10.90
C LEU A 175 -23.32 12.00 -10.22
N ASN A 176 -24.56 11.52 -10.09
CA ASN A 176 -25.54 12.17 -9.27
C ASN A 176 -25.29 11.97 -7.75
N ARG A 177 -26.07 12.62 -6.89
CA ARG A 177 -25.88 12.56 -5.42
C ARG A 177 -26.02 11.15 -4.84
N PHE A 178 -26.93 10.36 -5.38
CA PHE A 178 -27.18 9.00 -4.90
C PHE A 178 -26.02 8.08 -5.28
N GLU A 179 -25.51 8.16 -6.49
CA GLU A 179 -24.34 7.41 -6.95
C GLU A 179 -23.08 7.77 -6.15
N LYS A 180 -22.86 9.06 -5.87
CA LYS A 180 -21.76 9.52 -4.99
C LYS A 180 -21.89 8.94 -3.59
N PHE A 181 -23.11 8.88 -3.04
CA PHE A 181 -23.35 8.24 -1.74
C PHE A 181 -23.05 6.74 -1.78
N GLN A 182 -23.49 6.04 -2.82
CA GLN A 182 -23.19 4.60 -2.99
C GLN A 182 -21.70 4.34 -3.09
N LEU A 183 -20.97 5.16 -3.87
CA LEU A 183 -19.51 5.08 -3.99
C LEU A 183 -18.84 5.31 -2.63
N LYS A 184 -19.27 6.33 -1.89
CA LYS A 184 -18.75 6.61 -0.53
C LYS A 184 -18.94 5.41 0.41
N MET A 185 -20.12 4.77 0.40
CA MET A 185 -20.38 3.58 1.22
C MET A 185 -19.52 2.38 0.79
N LEU A 186 -19.31 2.21 -0.50
CA LEU A 186 -18.46 1.17 -1.06
C LEU A 186 -16.99 1.34 -0.62
N LEU A 187 -16.43 2.53 -0.75
CA LEU A 187 -15.06 2.84 -0.35
C LEU A 187 -14.87 2.74 1.16
N LYS A 188 -15.85 3.19 1.94
CA LYS A 188 -15.81 3.09 3.41
C LYS A 188 -15.69 1.64 3.90
N ALA A 189 -16.20 0.67 3.14
CA ALA A 189 -16.03 -0.75 3.48
C ALA A 189 -14.57 -1.22 3.41
N ALA A 190 -13.74 -0.52 2.61
CA ALA A 190 -12.29 -0.73 2.53
C ALA A 190 -11.48 0.33 3.31
N ASP A 191 -12.14 1.09 4.20
CA ASP A 191 -11.54 2.21 4.96
C ASP A 191 -10.86 3.27 4.09
N VAL A 192 -11.48 3.54 2.98
CA VAL A 192 -11.10 4.62 2.08
C VAL A 192 -12.15 5.73 2.20
N HIS A 193 -11.68 6.94 2.42
CA HIS A 193 -12.54 8.11 2.51
C HIS A 193 -12.64 8.79 1.15
N LEU A 194 -13.85 8.82 0.57
CA LEU A 194 -14.10 9.45 -0.74
C LEU A 194 -13.62 10.91 -0.77
N GLU A 195 -13.71 11.60 0.36
CA GLU A 195 -13.30 12.99 0.54
C GLU A 195 -11.79 13.22 0.38
N HIS A 196 -10.98 12.16 0.53
CA HIS A 196 -9.53 12.22 0.34
C HIS A 196 -9.12 12.00 -1.12
N LEU A 197 -10.00 11.42 -1.93
CA LEU A 197 -9.70 11.11 -3.32
C LEU A 197 -9.87 12.35 -4.22
N GLN A 198 -8.99 12.51 -5.17
CA GLN A 198 -8.93 13.67 -6.05
C GLN A 198 -8.88 13.26 -7.52
N LEU A 199 -9.31 14.14 -8.41
CA LEU A 199 -9.06 14.04 -9.86
C LEU A 199 -7.56 14.23 -10.12
N GLU A 200 -7.08 13.71 -11.25
CA GLU A 200 -5.65 13.68 -11.58
C GLU A 200 -4.97 15.05 -11.48
N ALA A 201 -5.57 16.08 -12.07
CA ALA A 201 -5.01 17.43 -12.04
C ALA A 201 -4.88 17.98 -10.62
N ASN A 202 -5.90 17.75 -9.76
CA ASN A 202 -5.88 18.19 -8.37
C ASN A 202 -4.89 17.36 -7.54
N LEU A 203 -4.79 16.06 -7.80
CA LEU A 203 -3.84 15.15 -7.16
C LEU A 203 -2.41 15.59 -7.43
N LYS A 204 -2.07 15.86 -8.70
CA LYS A 204 -0.76 16.36 -9.10
C LYS A 204 -0.47 17.72 -8.44
N HIS A 205 -1.40 18.66 -8.49
CA HIS A 205 -1.27 19.97 -7.85
C HIS A 205 -1.06 19.84 -6.33
N SER A 206 -1.80 18.97 -5.66
CA SER A 206 -1.64 18.72 -4.23
C SER A 206 -0.24 18.20 -3.88
N ILE A 207 0.33 17.31 -4.70
CA ILE A 207 1.68 16.78 -4.50
C ILE A 207 2.72 17.89 -4.69
N GLU A 208 2.59 18.68 -5.77
CA GLU A 208 3.49 19.80 -6.06
C GLU A 208 3.44 20.88 -4.96
N ALA A 209 2.24 21.18 -4.45
CA ALA A 209 2.05 22.15 -3.35
C ALA A 209 2.72 21.73 -2.03
N GLN A 210 2.97 20.43 -1.82
CA GLN A 210 3.72 19.90 -0.67
C GLN A 210 5.24 19.88 -0.88
N GLY A 211 5.76 20.51 -1.94
CA GLY A 211 7.20 20.63 -2.20
C GLY A 211 7.80 19.44 -2.94
N TYR A 212 7.00 18.78 -3.76
CA TYR A 212 7.47 17.73 -4.66
C TYR A 212 7.44 18.21 -6.11
N GLN A 213 8.31 17.66 -6.93
CA GLN A 213 8.44 17.93 -8.36
C GLN A 213 8.58 16.63 -9.15
N GLN A 214 8.57 16.69 -10.48
CA GLN A 214 8.67 15.54 -11.37
C GLN A 214 7.60 14.47 -11.05
N VAL A 215 6.38 14.92 -10.75
CA VAL A 215 5.26 14.05 -10.39
C VAL A 215 4.84 13.24 -11.62
N ALA A 216 4.94 11.91 -11.52
CA ALA A 216 4.41 10.97 -12.49
C ALA A 216 3.31 10.12 -11.84
N ILE A 217 2.19 9.97 -12.55
CA ILE A 217 1.03 9.18 -12.14
C ILE A 217 0.80 8.12 -13.21
N GLU A 218 0.76 6.86 -12.82
CA GLU A 218 0.56 5.72 -13.71
C GLU A 218 -0.67 4.93 -13.27
N ASP A 219 -1.64 4.73 -14.16
CA ASP A 219 -2.85 3.93 -13.89
C ASP A 219 -2.51 2.44 -13.97
N LEU A 220 -2.63 1.75 -12.84
CA LEU A 220 -2.41 0.32 -12.70
C LEU A 220 -3.72 -0.46 -12.48
N SER A 221 -4.88 0.16 -12.72
CA SER A 221 -6.19 -0.41 -12.37
C SER A 221 -6.45 -1.78 -13.01
N ASP A 222 -6.06 -2.02 -14.26
CA ASP A 222 -6.22 -3.34 -14.89
C ASP A 222 -5.30 -4.38 -14.25
N ALA A 223 -4.02 -4.02 -14.09
CA ALA A 223 -3.05 -4.96 -13.52
C ALA A 223 -3.34 -5.27 -12.05
N VAL A 224 -3.84 -4.32 -11.27
CA VAL A 224 -4.04 -4.48 -9.82
C VAL A 224 -5.49 -4.85 -9.50
N LEU A 225 -6.47 -3.98 -9.80
CA LEU A 225 -7.87 -4.21 -9.39
C LEU A 225 -8.48 -5.39 -10.15
N ALA A 226 -8.47 -5.35 -11.50
CA ALA A 226 -9.01 -6.43 -12.30
C ALA A 226 -8.16 -7.71 -12.15
N GLY A 227 -6.84 -7.55 -12.02
CA GLY A 227 -5.91 -8.66 -11.81
C GLY A 227 -6.20 -9.44 -10.54
N PHE A 228 -6.31 -8.78 -9.38
CA PHE A 228 -6.64 -9.42 -8.10
C PHE A 228 -8.01 -10.10 -8.13
N SER A 229 -9.01 -9.44 -8.74
CA SER A 229 -10.34 -10.03 -8.88
C SER A 229 -10.30 -11.30 -9.76
N ARG A 230 -9.60 -11.29 -10.90
CA ARG A 230 -9.43 -12.48 -11.76
C ARG A 230 -8.75 -13.62 -11.00
N TYR A 231 -7.67 -13.32 -10.25
CA TYR A 231 -6.99 -14.31 -9.43
C TYR A 231 -7.94 -14.97 -8.43
N TYR A 232 -8.71 -14.18 -7.70
CA TYR A 232 -9.71 -14.69 -6.76
C TYR A 232 -10.69 -15.65 -7.45
N HIS A 233 -11.26 -15.26 -8.59
CA HIS A 233 -12.26 -16.06 -9.30
C HIS A 233 -11.69 -17.37 -9.86
N VAL A 234 -10.45 -17.39 -10.28
CA VAL A 234 -9.81 -18.59 -10.86
C VAL A 234 -9.34 -19.56 -9.78
N HIS A 235 -8.74 -19.04 -8.69
CA HIS A 235 -8.00 -19.90 -7.76
C HIS A 235 -8.69 -20.10 -6.41
N LEU A 236 -9.59 -19.21 -5.99
CA LEU A 236 -10.11 -19.22 -4.63
C LEU A 236 -11.60 -19.49 -4.52
N VAL A 237 -12.39 -19.26 -5.55
CA VAL A 237 -13.88 -19.48 -5.50
C VAL A 237 -14.25 -20.92 -5.14
N GLN A 238 -13.45 -21.90 -5.53
CA GLN A 238 -13.70 -23.31 -5.30
C GLN A 238 -13.19 -23.84 -3.94
N GLN A 239 -12.47 -23.01 -3.19
CA GLN A 239 -11.97 -23.40 -1.87
C GLN A 239 -13.11 -23.37 -0.85
N ALA A 240 -13.35 -24.49 -0.20
CA ALA A 240 -14.47 -24.67 0.74
C ALA A 240 -14.31 -23.94 2.10
N ALA A 241 -13.25 -23.19 2.31
CA ALA A 241 -12.99 -22.50 3.57
C ALA A 241 -13.95 -21.31 3.76
N GLN A 242 -14.97 -21.50 4.59
CA GLN A 242 -15.95 -20.46 4.96
C GLN A 242 -15.55 -19.80 6.29
N ASN A 243 -14.34 -19.25 6.38
CA ASN A 243 -13.93 -18.47 7.54
C ASN A 243 -14.02 -16.96 7.28
N LEU A 244 -13.84 -16.16 8.34
CA LEU A 244 -13.94 -14.69 8.27
C LEU A 244 -12.89 -14.08 7.31
N ASP A 245 -11.69 -14.65 7.24
CA ASP A 245 -10.61 -14.13 6.41
C ASP A 245 -10.88 -14.42 4.93
N TYR A 246 -11.39 -15.60 4.59
CA TYR A 246 -11.88 -15.88 3.25
C TYR A 246 -12.99 -14.91 2.82
N PHE A 247 -13.93 -14.60 3.74
CA PHE A 247 -14.97 -13.61 3.47
C PHE A 247 -14.39 -12.23 3.15
N LYS A 248 -13.38 -11.78 3.89
CA LYS A 248 -12.68 -10.51 3.62
C LYS A 248 -12.04 -10.51 2.23
N ILE A 249 -11.30 -11.56 1.88
CA ILE A 249 -10.69 -11.72 0.55
C ILE A 249 -11.74 -11.65 -0.55
N LYS A 250 -12.86 -12.37 -0.40
CA LYS A 250 -14.01 -12.34 -1.32
C LYS A 250 -14.55 -10.93 -1.49
N MET A 251 -14.74 -10.20 -0.38
CA MET A 251 -15.27 -8.83 -0.43
C MET A 251 -14.28 -7.87 -1.08
N THR A 252 -12.98 -8.01 -0.80
CA THR A 252 -11.92 -7.25 -1.47
C THR A 252 -11.92 -7.50 -2.98
N ALA A 253 -11.98 -8.76 -3.41
CA ALA A 253 -12.02 -9.11 -4.83
C ALA A 253 -13.25 -8.52 -5.55
N LYS A 254 -14.44 -8.59 -4.92
CA LYS A 254 -15.65 -7.97 -5.45
C LYS A 254 -15.56 -6.45 -5.52
N LEU A 255 -14.94 -5.81 -4.51
CA LEU A 255 -14.70 -4.38 -4.51
C LEU A 255 -13.77 -3.99 -5.67
N CYS A 256 -12.63 -4.69 -5.82
CA CYS A 256 -11.69 -4.46 -6.90
C CYS A 256 -12.36 -4.60 -8.28
N GLN A 257 -13.15 -5.65 -8.49
CA GLN A 257 -13.93 -5.83 -9.72
C GLN A 257 -14.84 -4.64 -9.98
N LYS A 258 -15.65 -4.26 -8.99
CA LYS A 258 -16.61 -3.17 -9.12
C LYS A 258 -15.95 -1.82 -9.40
N LEU A 259 -14.86 -1.50 -8.70
CA LEU A 259 -14.11 -0.25 -8.94
C LEU A 259 -13.53 -0.21 -10.36
N PHE A 260 -12.97 -1.33 -10.83
CA PHE A 260 -12.45 -1.44 -12.18
C PHE A 260 -13.54 -1.29 -13.24
N GLU A 261 -14.66 -2.03 -13.12
CA GLU A 261 -15.77 -2.00 -14.07
C GLU A 261 -16.44 -0.64 -14.16
N GLN A 262 -16.62 0.04 -13.02
CA GLN A 262 -17.19 1.39 -13.00
C GLN A 262 -16.23 2.44 -13.57
N GLY A 263 -14.92 2.23 -13.45
CA GLY A 263 -13.90 3.14 -13.95
C GLY A 263 -13.90 4.52 -13.29
N ILE A 264 -14.62 4.70 -12.18
CA ILE A 264 -14.75 5.97 -11.45
C ILE A 264 -13.55 6.18 -10.52
N VAL A 265 -13.08 5.12 -9.88
CA VAL A 265 -11.88 5.11 -9.05
C VAL A 265 -10.80 4.31 -9.73
N ARG A 266 -9.61 4.89 -9.80
CA ARG A 266 -8.42 4.30 -10.40
C ARG A 266 -7.41 3.95 -9.31
N TYR A 267 -6.74 2.82 -9.45
CA TYR A 267 -5.57 2.48 -8.67
C TYR A 267 -4.33 2.98 -9.38
N VAL A 268 -3.63 3.90 -8.76
CA VAL A 268 -2.50 4.57 -9.41
C VAL A 268 -1.21 4.38 -8.61
N GLN A 269 -0.11 4.29 -9.35
CA GLN A 269 1.24 4.41 -8.83
C GLN A 269 1.72 5.85 -9.03
N ILE A 270 2.24 6.45 -7.97
CA ILE A 270 2.74 7.82 -7.99
C ILE A 270 4.21 7.81 -7.63
N THR A 271 5.01 8.51 -8.42
CA THR A 271 6.40 8.82 -8.10
C THR A 271 6.64 10.31 -8.17
N ALA A 272 7.46 10.82 -7.26
CA ALA A 272 7.83 12.23 -7.22
C ALA A 272 9.21 12.41 -6.57
N MET A 273 9.79 13.58 -6.73
CA MET A 273 11.07 13.97 -6.13
C MET A 273 10.86 15.19 -5.23
N LYS A 274 11.48 15.19 -4.05
CA LYS A 274 11.49 16.36 -3.18
C LYS A 274 12.20 17.53 -3.85
N ASP A 275 11.56 18.70 -3.85
CA ASP A 275 12.16 19.93 -4.37
C ASP A 275 13.32 20.41 -3.46
N ASN A 276 14.29 21.08 -4.06
CA ASN A 276 15.42 21.67 -3.35
C ASN A 276 15.11 23.02 -2.68
N LEU A 277 13.95 23.62 -2.99
CA LEU A 277 13.72 25.04 -2.76
C LEU A 277 12.88 25.37 -1.52
N LYS A 278 12.59 24.38 -0.64
CA LYS A 278 11.84 24.66 0.60
C LYS A 278 12.40 23.97 1.82
#